data_963204c221b17547fbd5ae880f0bd495
#
_entry.id   963204c221b17547fbd5ae880f0bd495
#
_cell.length_a   1.000
_cell.length_b   1.000
_cell.length_c   1.000
_cell.angle_alpha   90.00
_cell.angle_beta   90.00
_cell.angle_gamma   90.00
#
_symmetry.space_group_name_H-M   'P 1'
#
loop_
_entity.id
_entity.type
_entity.pdbx_description
1 polymer ?
#
loop_
_entity_poly.entity_id
_entity_poly.type
_entity_poly.pdbx_seq_one_letter_code
_entity_poly.pdbx_strand_id
1 'polypeptide(L)'
;EEFPDRKFTVFNTKEISLGAGLQVKYAAELWRTGASDGELFKFLNEFTNRVATYFACDDLMYLHKGGRLSLTSGIFGTILGIKPVLTFNEEGGLSVVYKVRGRKRTIRNLARRVVEDGVELDKYEVYVVDADCGEDGDLLARLIKEGRPEAEVKRQIVGPVIASHCGPGTLGVIFVAKERPIKLSVPEQ
;
A
#
# COMPACT_ATOMS: atom_id res chain seq x y z
N GLU A 1 30.29 13.18 6.50
CA GLU A 1 30.82 14.47 7.01
C GLU A 1 31.18 15.47 5.90
N GLU A 2 30.68 15.27 4.65
CA GLU A 2 30.82 16.22 3.56
C GLU A 2 29.99 17.51 3.79
N PHE A 3 28.98 17.46 4.65
CA PHE A 3 28.05 18.58 4.93
C PHE A 3 27.83 18.77 6.44
N PRO A 4 28.84 19.25 7.18
CA PRO A 4 28.78 19.35 8.65
C PRO A 4 27.70 20.34 9.14
N ASP A 5 27.33 21.32 8.31
CA ASP A 5 26.32 22.33 8.62
C ASP A 5 24.88 21.92 8.26
N ARG A 6 24.70 20.69 7.76
CA ARG A 6 23.39 20.16 7.37
C ARG A 6 22.88 19.13 8.36
N LYS A 7 21.64 19.31 8.77
CA LYS A 7 20.91 18.30 9.58
C LYS A 7 20.23 17.31 8.63
N PHE A 8 20.54 16.03 8.78
CA PHE A 8 19.88 14.93 8.08
C PHE A 8 19.05 14.13 9.06
N THR A 9 17.80 13.90 8.73
CA THR A 9 16.91 13.04 9.50
C THR A 9 16.25 12.03 8.57
N VAL A 10 16.32 10.75 8.91
CA VAL A 10 15.71 9.66 8.12
C VAL A 10 14.43 9.24 8.79
N PHE A 11 13.35 9.21 8.02
CA PHE A 11 12.05 8.71 8.45
C PHE A 11 11.73 7.40 7.72
N ASN A 12 11.39 6.36 8.47
CA ASN A 12 10.97 5.08 7.89
C ASN A 12 9.46 5.07 7.68
N THR A 13 9.03 5.16 6.43
CA THR A 13 7.61 5.18 6.04
C THR A 13 6.90 3.84 6.25
N LYS A 14 7.62 2.74 6.50
CA LYS A 14 7.08 1.36 6.60
C LYS A 14 6.25 0.95 5.37
N GLU A 15 6.48 1.62 4.24
CA GLU A 15 5.78 1.44 2.97
C GLU A 15 6.77 1.50 1.80
N ILE A 16 6.31 1.07 0.65
CA ILE A 16 7.01 1.22 -0.63
C ILE A 16 6.07 1.86 -1.67
N SER A 17 6.61 2.13 -2.87
CA SER A 17 5.82 2.62 -3.99
C SER A 17 4.98 3.85 -3.60
N LEU A 18 3.71 3.86 -3.97
CA LEU A 18 2.80 4.98 -3.69
C LEU A 18 2.36 5.07 -2.23
N GLY A 19 2.54 4.03 -1.42
CA GLY A 19 2.35 4.12 0.03
C GLY A 19 3.37 5.05 0.69
N ALA A 20 4.64 4.94 0.30
CA ALA A 20 5.66 5.91 0.66
C ALA A 20 5.41 7.26 -0.04
N GLY A 21 4.99 7.23 -1.32
CA GLY A 21 4.67 8.43 -2.10
C GLY A 21 3.60 9.30 -1.49
N LEU A 22 2.52 8.72 -0.95
CA LEU A 22 1.49 9.44 -0.21
C LEU A 22 2.08 10.20 0.99
N GLN A 23 2.93 9.55 1.77
CA GLN A 23 3.55 10.16 2.95
C GLN A 23 4.45 11.33 2.54
N VAL A 24 5.27 11.14 1.50
CA VAL A 24 6.14 12.22 0.96
C VAL A 24 5.30 13.39 0.45
N LYS A 25 4.24 13.12 -0.31
CA LYS A 25 3.36 14.15 -0.86
C LYS A 25 2.77 15.04 0.23
N TYR A 26 2.08 14.43 1.18
CA TYR A 26 1.39 15.20 2.22
C TYR A 26 2.33 15.81 3.26
N ALA A 27 3.49 15.21 3.51
CA ALA A 27 4.55 15.84 4.27
C ALA A 27 5.11 17.09 3.56
N ALA A 28 5.29 17.02 2.24
CA ALA A 28 5.75 18.18 1.44
C ALA A 28 4.69 19.29 1.38
N GLU A 29 3.41 18.93 1.33
CA GLU A 29 2.31 19.91 1.41
C GLU A 29 2.31 20.61 2.78
N LEU A 30 2.42 19.85 3.87
CA LEU A 30 2.54 20.42 5.22
C LEU A 30 3.79 21.31 5.36
N TRP A 31 4.93 20.87 4.85
CA TRP A 31 6.15 21.66 4.83
C TRP A 31 5.97 23.02 4.15
N ARG A 32 5.26 23.07 3.02
CA ARG A 32 4.99 24.32 2.29
C ARG A 32 4.13 25.32 3.06
N THR A 33 3.41 24.88 4.08
CA THR A 33 2.67 25.79 4.98
C THR A 33 3.56 26.44 6.05
N GLY A 34 4.85 26.11 6.10
CA GLY A 34 5.80 26.61 7.09
C GLY A 34 5.86 25.77 8.37
N ALA A 35 5.39 24.52 8.33
CA ALA A 35 5.46 23.64 9.47
C ALA A 35 6.91 23.38 9.92
N SER A 36 7.11 23.31 11.22
CA SER A 36 8.40 22.96 11.84
C SER A 36 8.76 21.49 11.65
N ASP A 37 10.03 21.15 11.82
CA ASP A 37 10.50 19.76 11.81
C ASP A 37 9.68 18.87 12.79
N GLY A 38 9.39 19.37 14.00
CA GLY A 38 8.61 18.64 15.00
C GLY A 38 7.18 18.34 14.56
N GLU A 39 6.50 19.31 13.94
CA GLU A 39 5.15 19.11 13.39
C GLU A 39 5.16 18.13 12.24
N LEU A 40 6.19 18.17 11.39
CA LEU A 40 6.36 17.26 10.28
C LEU A 40 6.56 15.81 10.77
N PHE A 41 7.41 15.61 11.77
CA PHE A 41 7.62 14.28 12.38
C PHE A 41 6.38 13.75 13.07
N LYS A 42 5.67 14.59 13.79
CA LYS A 42 4.38 14.21 14.41
C LYS A 42 3.39 13.76 13.35
N PHE A 43 3.22 14.57 12.29
CA PHE A 43 2.36 14.21 11.17
C PHE A 43 2.76 12.86 10.53
N LEU A 44 4.04 12.68 10.21
CA LEU A 44 4.52 11.44 9.58
C LEU A 44 4.29 10.21 10.46
N ASN A 45 4.52 10.30 11.77
CA ASN A 45 4.27 9.21 12.72
C ASN A 45 2.79 8.81 12.78
N GLU A 46 1.89 9.80 12.81
CA GLU A 46 0.45 9.56 12.82
C GLU A 46 -0.03 9.03 11.46
N PHE A 47 0.43 9.64 10.37
CA PHE A 47 0.00 9.32 9.02
C PHE A 47 0.47 7.93 8.56
N THR A 48 1.70 7.52 8.92
CA THR A 48 2.23 6.18 8.64
C THR A 48 1.31 5.08 9.17
N ASN A 49 0.70 5.28 10.34
CA ASN A 49 -0.25 4.33 10.96
C ASN A 49 -1.63 4.31 10.29
N ARG A 50 -1.86 5.20 9.32
CA ARG A 50 -3.12 5.31 8.57
C ARG A 50 -2.97 4.90 7.11
N VAL A 51 -1.77 4.82 6.57
CA VAL A 51 -1.57 4.37 5.18
C VAL A 51 -1.80 2.87 5.10
N ALA A 52 -2.81 2.48 4.33
CA ALA A 52 -3.20 1.10 4.11
C ALA A 52 -2.87 0.68 2.67
N THR A 53 -2.08 -0.37 2.55
CA THR A 53 -1.72 -1.00 1.27
C THR A 53 -2.20 -2.44 1.26
N TYR A 54 -3.04 -2.78 0.28
CA TYR A 54 -3.45 -4.15 0.00
C TYR A 54 -3.18 -4.49 -1.45
N PHE A 55 -2.60 -5.64 -1.71
CA PHE A 55 -2.35 -6.10 -3.07
C PHE A 55 -2.45 -7.61 -3.19
N ALA A 56 -2.64 -8.10 -4.41
CA ALA A 56 -2.63 -9.52 -4.75
C ALA A 56 -1.84 -9.71 -6.04
N CYS A 57 -1.02 -10.76 -6.06
CA CYS A 57 -0.26 -11.20 -7.23
C CYS A 57 -0.96 -12.41 -7.87
N ASP A 58 -0.86 -12.54 -9.18
CA ASP A 58 -1.34 -13.74 -9.86
C ASP A 58 -0.44 -14.95 -9.62
N ASP A 59 0.86 -14.73 -9.59
CA ASP A 59 1.86 -15.75 -9.31
C ASP A 59 2.82 -15.30 -8.20
N LEU A 60 2.73 -15.95 -7.05
CA LEU A 60 3.59 -15.68 -5.89
C LEU A 60 5.05 -16.08 -6.11
N MET A 61 5.35 -16.86 -7.15
CA MET A 61 6.72 -17.26 -7.47
C MET A 61 7.61 -16.06 -7.84
N TYR A 62 7.03 -14.97 -8.36
CA TYR A 62 7.76 -13.73 -8.57
C TYR A 62 8.28 -13.15 -7.25
N LEU A 63 7.42 -13.07 -6.23
CA LEU A 63 7.81 -12.61 -4.89
C LEU A 63 8.86 -13.54 -4.25
N HIS A 64 8.72 -14.86 -4.46
CA HIS A 64 9.68 -15.82 -3.94
C HIS A 64 11.04 -15.67 -4.63
N LYS A 65 11.08 -15.69 -5.96
CA LYS A 65 12.33 -15.52 -6.74
C LYS A 65 12.98 -14.16 -6.46
N GLY A 66 12.18 -13.14 -6.20
CA GLY A 66 12.65 -11.82 -5.81
C GLY A 66 13.11 -11.72 -4.34
N GLY A 67 13.05 -12.82 -3.55
CA GLY A 67 13.45 -12.85 -2.15
C GLY A 67 12.51 -12.09 -1.18
N ARG A 68 11.27 -11.78 -1.58
CA ARG A 68 10.27 -11.07 -0.74
C ARG A 68 9.29 -12.00 -0.08
N LEU A 69 9.27 -13.29 -0.48
CA LEU A 69 8.39 -14.29 0.11
C LEU A 69 9.12 -15.63 0.26
N SER A 70 9.15 -16.19 1.47
CA SER A 70 9.71 -17.52 1.71
C SER A 70 8.72 -18.62 1.32
N LEU A 71 9.19 -19.73 0.75
CA LEU A 71 8.39 -20.93 0.50
C LEU A 71 7.83 -21.54 1.80
N THR A 72 8.52 -21.33 2.92
CA THR A 72 8.11 -21.81 4.25
C THR A 72 7.05 -20.93 4.92
N SER A 73 6.66 -19.82 4.29
CA SER A 73 5.70 -18.87 4.86
C SER A 73 4.27 -19.39 5.03
N GLY A 74 3.97 -20.68 4.67
CA GLY A 74 2.63 -21.26 4.69
C GLY A 74 1.65 -20.66 3.66
N ILE A 75 2.14 -19.76 2.81
CA ILE A 75 1.38 -19.11 1.73
C ILE A 75 1.37 -20.00 0.49
N PHE A 76 2.48 -20.72 0.27
CA PHE A 76 2.61 -21.72 -0.79
C PHE A 76 1.90 -23.02 -0.37
N GLY A 77 1.17 -23.65 -1.28
CA GLY A 77 0.40 -24.87 -0.99
C GLY A 77 -1.08 -24.59 -0.68
N THR A 78 -1.55 -23.37 -0.84
CA THR A 78 -2.97 -23.08 -0.77
C THR A 78 -3.75 -23.74 -1.90
N ILE A 79 -5.00 -24.07 -1.63
CA ILE A 79 -5.93 -24.73 -2.56
C ILE A 79 -5.96 -23.98 -3.89
N LEU A 80 -6.00 -24.73 -5.00
CA LEU A 80 -6.06 -24.20 -6.36
C LEU A 80 -7.11 -23.06 -6.49
N GLY A 81 -6.67 -21.93 -7.02
CA GLY A 81 -7.50 -20.74 -7.24
C GLY A 81 -7.67 -19.80 -6.06
N ILE A 82 -6.98 -20.03 -4.93
CA ILE A 82 -6.90 -19.02 -3.85
C ILE A 82 -5.83 -17.98 -4.18
N LYS A 83 -6.24 -16.72 -4.12
CA LYS A 83 -5.39 -15.54 -4.26
C LYS A 83 -5.21 -14.90 -2.88
N PRO A 84 -4.01 -14.92 -2.30
CA PRO A 84 -3.75 -14.18 -1.06
C PRO A 84 -3.76 -12.69 -1.32
N VAL A 85 -4.38 -11.94 -0.43
CA VAL A 85 -4.25 -10.49 -0.35
C VAL A 85 -3.19 -10.18 0.70
N LEU A 86 -2.20 -9.44 0.28
CA LEU A 86 -0.97 -9.15 1.01
C LEU A 86 -0.95 -7.70 1.49
N THR A 87 -0.21 -7.45 2.56
CA THR A 87 0.16 -6.12 3.07
C THR A 87 1.57 -6.16 3.63
N PHE A 88 2.09 -5.00 4.06
CA PHE A 88 3.39 -4.90 4.73
C PHE A 88 3.23 -5.04 6.24
N ASN A 89 4.12 -5.83 6.86
CA ASN A 89 4.25 -5.91 8.31
C ASN A 89 5.23 -4.86 8.87
N GLU A 90 5.43 -4.88 10.17
CA GLU A 90 6.29 -3.92 10.87
C GLU A 90 7.76 -4.02 10.47
N GLU A 91 8.24 -5.22 10.17
CA GLU A 91 9.61 -5.48 9.75
C GLU A 91 9.88 -5.14 8.27
N GLY A 92 8.82 -4.70 7.53
CA GLY A 92 8.88 -4.43 6.09
C GLY A 92 8.74 -5.68 5.22
N GLY A 93 8.45 -6.84 5.82
CA GLY A 93 8.10 -8.07 5.13
C GLY A 93 6.65 -8.09 4.66
N LEU A 94 6.27 -9.18 3.99
CA LEU A 94 4.90 -9.37 3.49
C LEU A 94 4.10 -10.30 4.41
N SER A 95 2.85 -9.94 4.68
CA SER A 95 1.89 -10.74 5.42
C SER A 95 0.60 -10.93 4.65
N VAL A 96 0.00 -12.12 4.75
CA VAL A 96 -1.33 -12.40 4.20
C VAL A 96 -2.39 -11.93 5.17
N VAL A 97 -3.25 -11.04 4.72
CA VAL A 97 -4.39 -10.54 5.51
C VAL A 97 -5.73 -11.17 5.10
N TYR A 98 -5.86 -11.59 3.84
CA TYR A 98 -7.03 -12.31 3.35
C TYR A 98 -6.64 -13.43 2.38
N LYS A 99 -7.44 -14.50 2.35
CA LYS A 99 -7.37 -15.58 1.36
C LYS A 99 -8.67 -15.56 0.56
N VAL A 100 -8.61 -15.21 -0.71
CA VAL A 100 -9.79 -15.01 -1.56
C VAL A 100 -9.75 -15.97 -2.73
N ARG A 101 -10.88 -16.63 -3.02
CA ARG A 101 -10.97 -17.57 -4.14
C ARG A 101 -11.40 -16.87 -5.42
N GLY A 102 -10.50 -16.85 -6.41
CA GLY A 102 -10.75 -16.37 -7.77
C GLY A 102 -10.58 -14.86 -7.94
N ARG A 103 -10.17 -14.46 -9.14
CA ARG A 103 -9.76 -13.09 -9.50
C ARG A 103 -10.85 -12.05 -9.24
N LYS A 104 -12.07 -12.27 -9.74
CA LYS A 104 -13.18 -11.32 -9.57
C LYS A 104 -13.53 -11.05 -8.09
N ARG A 105 -13.44 -12.08 -7.24
CA ARG A 105 -13.67 -11.90 -5.80
C ARG A 105 -12.52 -11.14 -5.13
N THR A 106 -11.28 -11.35 -5.59
CA THR A 106 -10.12 -10.59 -5.12
C THR A 106 -10.27 -9.12 -5.42
N ILE A 107 -10.68 -8.74 -6.63
CA ILE A 107 -10.94 -7.35 -7.01
C ILE A 107 -12.01 -6.72 -6.11
N ARG A 108 -13.14 -7.42 -5.89
CA ARG A 108 -14.19 -6.95 -4.98
C ARG A 108 -13.71 -6.85 -3.51
N ASN A 109 -12.83 -7.75 -3.08
CA ASN A 109 -12.25 -7.68 -1.74
C ASN A 109 -11.38 -6.42 -1.59
N LEU A 110 -10.51 -6.12 -2.56
CA LEU A 110 -9.70 -4.90 -2.56
C LEU A 110 -10.56 -3.64 -2.54
N ALA A 111 -11.60 -3.57 -3.39
CA ALA A 111 -12.54 -2.44 -3.39
C ALA A 111 -13.23 -2.30 -2.03
N ARG A 112 -13.70 -3.41 -1.45
CA ARG A 112 -14.36 -3.43 -0.15
C ARG A 112 -13.48 -2.88 0.96
N ARG A 113 -12.15 -3.14 0.94
CA ARG A 113 -11.22 -2.56 1.94
C ARG A 113 -11.24 -1.04 1.88
N VAL A 114 -11.20 -0.45 0.69
CA VAL A 114 -11.29 1.01 0.54
C VAL A 114 -12.64 1.54 1.04
N VAL A 115 -13.74 0.87 0.68
CA VAL A 115 -15.09 1.30 1.04
C VAL A 115 -15.34 1.25 2.56
N GLU A 116 -14.90 0.16 3.23
CA GLU A 116 -15.16 -0.06 4.65
C GLU A 116 -14.16 0.66 5.56
N ASP A 117 -12.87 0.67 5.20
CA ASP A 117 -11.79 1.11 6.07
C ASP A 117 -11.29 2.53 5.74
N GLY A 118 -11.56 3.02 4.52
CA GLY A 118 -11.09 4.31 4.03
C GLY A 118 -11.73 5.50 4.74
N VAL A 119 -10.93 6.51 5.03
CA VAL A 119 -11.37 7.78 5.64
C VAL A 119 -10.82 8.97 4.87
N GLU A 120 -11.54 10.09 4.89
CA GLU A 120 -11.13 11.34 4.23
C GLU A 120 -10.70 11.11 2.75
N LEU A 121 -11.46 10.26 2.03
CA LEU A 121 -11.16 9.87 0.64
C LEU A 121 -11.42 10.97 -0.39
N ASP A 122 -12.03 12.06 0.03
CA ASP A 122 -12.16 13.34 -0.68
C ASP A 122 -10.93 14.24 -0.51
N LYS A 123 -10.14 14.01 0.55
CA LYS A 123 -8.94 14.77 0.87
C LYS A 123 -7.66 14.03 0.47
N TYR A 124 -7.63 12.73 0.68
CA TYR A 124 -6.47 11.88 0.40
C TYR A 124 -6.76 10.96 -0.78
N GLU A 125 -5.86 10.97 -1.75
CA GLU A 125 -6.00 10.15 -2.94
C GLU A 125 -6.01 8.65 -2.61
N VAL A 126 -6.83 7.93 -3.36
CA VAL A 126 -6.84 6.47 -3.41
C VAL A 126 -6.09 6.03 -4.67
N TYR A 127 -5.01 5.31 -4.51
CA TYR A 127 -4.29 4.75 -5.65
C TYR A 127 -4.74 3.32 -5.93
N VAL A 128 -5.13 3.08 -7.18
CA VAL A 128 -5.28 1.73 -7.74
C VAL A 128 -4.06 1.49 -8.62
N VAL A 129 -3.28 0.47 -8.27
CA VAL A 129 -2.03 0.14 -8.95
C VAL A 129 -2.10 -1.24 -9.59
N ASP A 130 -1.55 -1.38 -10.79
CA ASP A 130 -1.51 -2.66 -11.48
C ASP A 130 -0.19 -2.89 -12.23
N ALA A 131 0.10 -4.16 -12.52
CA ALA A 131 1.14 -4.60 -13.42
C ALA A 131 0.50 -5.50 -14.49
N ASP A 132 0.39 -4.99 -15.71
CA ASP A 132 -0.11 -5.70 -16.88
C ASP A 132 -1.52 -6.32 -16.67
N CYS A 133 -2.41 -5.59 -15.97
CA CYS A 133 -3.81 -5.98 -15.78
C CYS A 133 -4.74 -4.76 -15.70
N GLY A 134 -4.60 -3.85 -16.66
CA GLY A 134 -5.30 -2.57 -16.70
C GLY A 134 -6.81 -2.67 -16.59
N GLU A 135 -7.45 -3.65 -17.26
CA GLU A 135 -8.91 -3.86 -17.20
C GLU A 135 -9.39 -4.19 -15.76
N ASP A 136 -8.64 -5.01 -15.04
CA ASP A 136 -8.93 -5.32 -13.65
C ASP A 136 -8.78 -4.08 -12.74
N GLY A 137 -7.78 -3.25 -13.04
CA GLY A 137 -7.60 -2.00 -12.34
C GLY A 137 -8.73 -1.00 -12.63
N ASP A 138 -9.25 -0.94 -13.86
CA ASP A 138 -10.41 -0.11 -14.21
C ASP A 138 -11.67 -0.60 -13.49
N LEU A 139 -11.86 -1.92 -13.43
CA LEU A 139 -12.94 -2.52 -12.65
C LEU A 139 -12.82 -2.18 -11.18
N LEU A 140 -11.62 -2.29 -10.60
CA LEU A 140 -11.36 -1.98 -9.20
C LEU A 140 -11.65 -0.51 -8.88
N ALA A 141 -11.15 0.42 -9.71
CA ALA A 141 -11.41 1.85 -9.57
C ALA A 141 -12.91 2.19 -9.65
N ARG A 142 -13.63 1.58 -10.59
CA ARG A 142 -15.08 1.74 -10.72
C ARG A 142 -15.82 1.26 -9.46
N LEU A 143 -15.50 0.06 -8.95
CA LEU A 143 -16.14 -0.48 -7.74
C LEU A 143 -15.89 0.40 -6.51
N ILE A 144 -14.71 1.00 -6.40
CA ILE A 144 -14.40 1.96 -5.33
C ILE A 144 -15.31 3.19 -5.48
N LYS A 145 -15.41 3.75 -6.68
CA LYS A 145 -16.24 4.95 -6.94
C LYS A 145 -17.73 4.68 -6.76
N GLU A 146 -18.21 3.47 -7.05
CA GLU A 146 -19.60 3.04 -6.79
C GLU A 146 -19.90 3.01 -5.27
N GLY A 147 -18.95 2.53 -4.45
CA GLY A 147 -19.12 2.46 -3.00
C GLY A 147 -18.76 3.77 -2.25
N ARG A 148 -17.89 4.58 -2.81
CA ARG A 148 -17.39 5.85 -2.23
C ARG A 148 -17.27 6.91 -3.36
N PRO A 149 -18.39 7.53 -3.75
CA PRO A 149 -18.42 8.49 -4.87
C PRO A 149 -17.48 9.69 -4.68
N GLU A 150 -17.24 10.10 -3.43
CA GLU A 150 -16.35 11.19 -3.06
C GLU A 150 -14.85 10.85 -3.24
N ALA A 151 -14.47 9.56 -3.27
CA ALA A 151 -13.07 9.15 -3.29
C ALA A 151 -12.33 9.68 -4.54
N GLU A 152 -11.18 10.30 -4.34
CA GLU A 152 -10.30 10.71 -5.42
C GLU A 152 -9.42 9.53 -5.88
N VAL A 153 -9.92 8.73 -6.81
CA VAL A 153 -9.25 7.51 -7.28
C VAL A 153 -8.28 7.83 -8.43
N LYS A 154 -7.02 7.49 -8.25
CA LYS A 154 -5.95 7.60 -9.26
C LYS A 154 -5.49 6.21 -9.70
N ARG A 155 -5.45 6.00 -11.01
CA ARG A 155 -4.87 4.79 -11.63
C ARG A 155 -3.39 5.00 -11.90
N GLN A 156 -2.58 4.00 -11.54
CA GLN A 156 -1.14 4.01 -11.78
C GLN A 156 -0.62 2.60 -12.15
N ILE A 157 0.31 2.56 -13.07
CA ILE A 157 1.08 1.34 -13.35
C ILE A 157 2.23 1.28 -12.34
N VAL A 158 2.47 0.12 -11.74
CA VAL A 158 3.62 -0.07 -10.83
C VAL A 158 4.94 0.09 -11.59
N GLY A 159 5.91 0.72 -10.94
CA GLY A 159 7.23 0.90 -11.53
C GLY A 159 7.96 -0.45 -11.76
N PRO A 160 8.97 -0.49 -12.65
CA PRO A 160 9.61 -1.73 -13.11
C PRO A 160 10.24 -2.53 -11.97
N VAL A 161 10.76 -1.89 -10.93
CA VAL A 161 11.34 -2.56 -9.76
C VAL A 161 10.26 -3.36 -9.02
N ILE A 162 9.11 -2.77 -8.75
CA ILE A 162 8.00 -3.47 -8.08
C ILE A 162 7.43 -4.56 -9.00
N ALA A 163 7.23 -4.25 -10.29
CA ALA A 163 6.71 -5.20 -11.26
C ALA A 163 7.59 -6.46 -11.40
N SER A 164 8.92 -6.32 -11.36
CA SER A 164 9.85 -7.46 -11.43
C SER A 164 9.75 -8.39 -10.22
N HIS A 165 9.37 -7.87 -9.05
CA HIS A 165 9.17 -8.66 -7.83
C HIS A 165 7.77 -9.26 -7.72
N CYS A 166 6.75 -8.56 -8.21
CA CYS A 166 5.35 -8.96 -8.04
C CYS A 166 4.79 -9.72 -9.24
N GLY A 167 5.36 -9.51 -10.43
CA GLY A 167 4.94 -10.12 -11.69
C GLY A 167 3.68 -9.49 -12.30
N PRO A 168 3.38 -9.89 -13.55
CA PRO A 168 2.16 -9.49 -14.23
C PRO A 168 0.92 -9.98 -13.50
N GLY A 169 -0.21 -9.31 -13.67
CA GLY A 169 -1.45 -9.60 -12.96
C GLY A 169 -1.47 -9.12 -11.51
N THR A 170 -0.43 -8.42 -11.05
CA THR A 170 -0.46 -7.79 -9.72
C THR A 170 -1.40 -6.60 -9.71
N LEU A 171 -2.28 -6.57 -8.71
CA LEU A 171 -3.28 -5.52 -8.52
C LEU A 171 -3.33 -5.11 -7.05
N GLY A 172 -3.36 -3.81 -6.79
CA GLY A 172 -3.37 -3.29 -5.42
C GLY A 172 -4.13 -1.99 -5.25
N VAL A 173 -4.41 -1.67 -3.99
CA VAL A 173 -4.96 -0.39 -3.55
C VAL A 173 -4.11 0.19 -2.43
N ILE A 174 -3.96 1.52 -2.44
CA ILE A 174 -3.24 2.28 -1.42
C ILE A 174 -4.12 3.47 -1.08
N PHE A 175 -4.42 3.67 0.19
CA PHE A 175 -5.33 4.71 0.65
C PHE A 175 -5.10 5.07 2.11
N VAL A 176 -5.72 6.13 2.58
CA VAL A 176 -5.73 6.49 4.00
C VAL A 176 -6.91 5.83 4.68
N ALA A 177 -6.64 5.05 5.71
CA ALA A 177 -7.61 4.31 6.52
C ALA A 177 -7.68 4.86 7.95
N LYS A 178 -8.60 4.34 8.74
CA LYS A 178 -8.63 4.59 10.20
C LYS A 178 -7.35 4.11 10.87
N GLU A 179 -6.89 2.95 10.45
CA GLU A 179 -5.61 2.34 10.85
C GLU A 179 -5.11 1.44 9.72
N ARG A 180 -3.80 1.24 9.64
CA ARG A 180 -3.22 0.33 8.63
C ARG A 180 -3.59 -1.13 8.91
N PRO A 181 -3.48 -2.04 7.89
CA PRO A 181 -3.89 -3.44 8.01
C PRO A 181 -3.20 -4.22 9.12
N ILE A 182 -1.94 -3.89 9.40
CA ILE A 182 -1.15 -4.43 10.52
C ILE A 182 -0.63 -3.23 11.30
N LYS A 183 -0.97 -3.15 12.58
CA LYS A 183 -0.53 -2.07 13.47
C LYS A 183 0.99 -2.11 13.61
N LEU A 184 1.59 -0.93 13.63
CA LEU A 184 2.99 -0.76 13.99
C LEU A 184 3.08 -0.63 15.52
N SER A 185 4.12 -1.22 16.11
CA SER A 185 4.48 -0.92 17.49
C SER A 185 4.83 0.56 17.58
N VAL A 186 4.31 1.23 18.58
CA VAL A 186 4.75 2.60 18.90
C VAL A 186 6.16 2.48 19.42
N PRO A 187 7.17 3.16 18.84
CA PRO A 187 8.49 3.19 19.47
C PRO A 187 8.33 3.73 20.88
N GLU A 188 8.81 3.01 21.88
CA GLU A 188 8.98 3.57 23.21
C GLU A 188 9.88 4.79 23.07
N GLN A 189 9.40 5.94 23.56
CA GLN A 189 10.07 7.24 23.46
C GLN A 189 11.30 7.29 24.38
#